data_dd94db19fe489f64418f57bb57ec637d
#
_entry.id   dd94db19fe489f64418f57bb57ec637d
#
_cell.length_a   1.000
_cell.length_b   1.000
_cell.length_c   1.000
_cell.angle_alpha   90.00
_cell.angle_beta   90.00
_cell.angle_gamma   90.00
#
_symmetry.space_group_name_H-M   'P 1'
#
loop_
_entity.id
_entity.type
_entity.pdbx_description
1 polymer ?
#
loop_
_entity_poly.entity_id
_entity_poly.type
_entity_poly.pdbx_seq_one_letter_code
_entity_poly.pdbx_strand_id
1 'polypeptide(L)'
;MFKKVIIFYNFMEKISVKIDHKELSVNFWKTSHENLRGIFYIHHGMAEHIDRYKSFAEKLNSFGFHVVGHNHLGHGNNKENGEGVFAGSKGWKKVCDEACEVNKYFFDLYPEIPAYLFGHSMGAFITISSLRRIKNLKGIFLTGTFLPSKGQMFFMKILLYLEKI
;
A
#
# COMPACT_ATOMS: atom_id res chain seq x y z
N MET A 1 43.07 -8.77 -6.84
CA MET A 1 41.67 -8.96 -7.29
C MET A 1 40.80 -8.08 -6.41
N PHE A 2 40.49 -6.85 -6.83
CA PHE A 2 39.71 -5.91 -6.03
C PHE A 2 38.22 -6.31 -6.12
N LYS A 3 37.62 -6.70 -4.99
CA LYS A 3 36.16 -6.87 -4.90
C LYS A 3 35.52 -5.48 -5.07
N LYS A 4 34.83 -5.27 -6.17
CA LYS A 4 34.04 -4.07 -6.40
C LYS A 4 32.93 -4.03 -5.35
N VAL A 5 33.10 -3.20 -4.32
CA VAL A 5 32.02 -2.92 -3.35
C VAL A 5 31.03 -2.02 -4.05
N ILE A 6 29.93 -2.57 -4.51
CA ILE A 6 28.81 -1.79 -5.04
C ILE A 6 27.99 -1.32 -3.83
N ILE A 7 28.12 -0.06 -3.47
CA ILE A 7 27.28 0.57 -2.46
C ILE A 7 25.95 0.91 -3.15
N PHE A 8 24.92 0.13 -2.87
CA PHE A 8 23.56 0.44 -3.32
C PHE A 8 23.01 1.58 -2.46
N TYR A 9 22.95 2.79 -3.01
CA TYR A 9 22.20 3.87 -2.39
C TYR A 9 20.71 3.65 -2.68
N ASN A 10 19.98 3.16 -1.69
CA ASN A 10 18.53 3.09 -1.75
C ASN A 10 17.97 4.48 -1.44
N PHE A 11 17.53 5.19 -2.47
CA PHE A 11 16.86 6.48 -2.29
C PHE A 11 15.35 6.25 -2.14
N MET A 12 14.80 6.74 -1.03
CA MET A 12 13.36 6.91 -0.89
C MET A 12 13.02 8.32 -1.40
N GLU A 13 12.19 8.37 -2.42
CA GLU A 13 11.65 9.59 -2.98
C GLU A 13 10.19 9.76 -2.53
N LYS A 14 9.76 10.99 -2.25
CA LYS A 14 8.33 11.30 -2.10
C LYS A 14 7.82 11.79 -3.44
N ILE A 15 6.84 11.06 -3.97
CA ILE A 15 6.19 11.38 -5.25
C ILE A 15 4.78 11.87 -4.93
N SER A 16 4.34 12.93 -5.58
CA SER A 16 2.95 13.37 -5.55
C SER A 16 2.16 12.68 -6.66
N VAL A 17 1.14 11.92 -6.28
CA VAL A 17 0.20 11.29 -7.21
C VAL A 17 -1.13 12.02 -7.12
N LYS A 18 -1.59 12.58 -8.24
CA LYS A 18 -2.87 13.28 -8.30
C LYS A 18 -4.03 12.29 -8.36
N ILE A 19 -4.93 12.40 -7.40
CA ILE A 19 -6.13 11.56 -7.29
C ILE A 19 -7.34 12.49 -7.17
N ASP A 20 -8.23 12.49 -8.16
CA ASP A 20 -9.36 13.42 -8.24
C ASP A 20 -8.91 14.89 -8.04
N HIS A 21 -9.24 15.49 -6.90
CA HIS A 21 -8.93 16.88 -6.56
C HIS A 21 -7.81 17.03 -5.53
N LYS A 22 -7.15 15.92 -5.13
CA LYS A 22 -6.08 15.97 -4.13
C LYS A 22 -4.76 15.39 -4.65
N GLU A 23 -3.70 15.77 -4.01
CA GLU A 23 -2.37 15.18 -4.19
C GLU A 23 -2.06 14.23 -3.04
N LEU A 24 -1.77 12.98 -3.37
CA LEU A 24 -1.39 11.95 -2.43
C LEU A 24 0.14 11.81 -2.39
N SER A 25 0.72 11.97 -1.21
CA SER A 25 2.15 11.75 -1.00
C SER A 25 2.45 10.25 -0.94
N VAL A 26 3.26 9.77 -1.85
CA VAL A 26 3.64 8.36 -2.03
C VAL A 26 5.13 8.20 -1.77
N ASN A 27 5.51 7.27 -0.92
CA ASN A 27 6.89 6.87 -0.74
C ASN A 27 7.28 5.90 -1.86
N PHE A 28 8.32 6.23 -2.59
CA PHE A 28 8.90 5.40 -3.64
C PHE A 28 10.34 5.03 -3.28
N TRP A 29 10.56 3.79 -2.91
CA TRP A 29 11.89 3.21 -2.70
C TRP A 29 12.35 2.59 -4.01
N LYS A 30 13.18 3.33 -4.72
CA LYS A 30 13.70 2.94 -6.02
C LYS A 30 14.92 2.03 -5.84
N THR A 31 14.89 0.83 -6.42
CA THR A 31 16.08 -0.02 -6.48
C THR A 31 17.06 0.51 -7.51
N SER A 32 18.35 0.44 -7.20
CA SER A 32 19.44 0.67 -8.14
C SER A 32 19.92 -0.62 -8.82
N HIS A 33 19.23 -1.74 -8.60
CA HIS A 33 19.57 -3.01 -9.21
C HIS A 33 19.34 -2.95 -10.72
N GLU A 34 20.32 -3.39 -11.51
CA GLU A 34 20.26 -3.32 -12.99
C GLU A 34 19.10 -4.11 -13.58
N ASN A 35 18.72 -5.22 -12.93
CA ASN A 35 17.59 -6.04 -13.36
C ASN A 35 16.38 -5.76 -12.46
N LEU A 36 15.46 -4.90 -12.94
CA LEU A 36 14.20 -4.62 -12.24
C LEU A 36 13.23 -5.81 -12.40
N ARG A 37 12.90 -6.46 -11.27
CA ARG A 37 12.10 -7.68 -11.21
C ARG A 37 10.61 -7.44 -11.00
N GLY A 38 10.24 -6.27 -10.50
CA GLY A 38 8.85 -5.94 -10.19
C GLY A 38 8.71 -4.72 -9.30
N ILE A 39 7.46 -4.33 -9.05
CA ILE A 39 7.09 -3.26 -8.14
C ILE A 39 6.23 -3.86 -7.03
N PHE A 40 6.66 -3.73 -5.77
CA PHE A 40 5.85 -4.05 -4.60
C PHE A 40 5.07 -2.84 -4.13
N TYR A 41 3.76 -3.00 -4.00
CA TYR A 41 2.85 -2.02 -3.41
C TYR A 41 2.52 -2.45 -1.99
N ILE A 42 2.84 -1.61 -1.00
CA ILE A 42 2.63 -1.91 0.42
C ILE A 42 1.38 -1.19 0.92
N HIS A 43 0.43 -1.97 1.42
CA HIS A 43 -0.75 -1.51 2.12
C HIS A 43 -0.59 -1.82 3.61
N HIS A 44 -0.38 -0.78 4.40
CA HIS A 44 -0.15 -0.89 5.85
C HIS A 44 -1.43 -1.19 6.64
N GLY A 45 -1.30 -1.57 7.90
CA GLY A 45 -2.41 -1.87 8.79
C GLY A 45 -3.07 -0.64 9.41
N MET A 46 -4.09 -0.87 10.24
CA MET A 46 -4.73 0.18 11.02
C MET A 46 -3.77 0.70 12.10
N ALA A 47 -3.88 1.98 12.45
CA ALA A 47 -3.08 2.65 13.47
C ALA A 47 -1.56 2.58 13.27
N GLU A 48 -1.12 2.43 12.02
CA GLU A 48 0.29 2.52 11.63
C GLU A 48 0.47 3.43 10.40
N HIS A 49 1.67 3.51 9.87
CA HIS A 49 2.02 4.39 8.74
C HIS A 49 3.07 3.73 7.84
N ILE A 50 3.18 4.21 6.61
CA ILE A 50 4.03 3.58 5.58
C ILE A 50 5.53 3.57 5.92
N ASP A 51 6.03 4.55 6.68
CA ASP A 51 7.45 4.64 7.02
C ASP A 51 7.94 3.48 7.91
N ARG A 52 7.03 2.75 8.59
CA ARG A 52 7.36 1.52 9.33
C ARG A 52 7.91 0.41 8.43
N TYR A 53 7.60 0.47 7.14
CA TYR A 53 8.03 -0.52 6.15
C TYR A 53 9.37 -0.20 5.49
N LYS A 54 10.08 0.85 5.93
CA LYS A 54 11.35 1.28 5.35
C LYS A 54 12.36 0.13 5.23
N SER A 55 12.65 -0.58 6.32
CA SER A 55 13.62 -1.69 6.31
C SER A 55 13.18 -2.85 5.42
N PHE A 56 11.87 -3.12 5.36
CA PHE A 56 11.31 -4.13 4.46
C PHE A 56 11.44 -3.71 2.99
N ALA A 57 11.15 -2.45 2.69
CA ALA A 57 11.32 -1.88 1.36
C ALA A 57 12.78 -1.92 0.90
N GLU A 58 13.72 -1.52 1.76
CA GLU A 58 15.16 -1.58 1.48
C GLU A 58 15.64 -3.01 1.21
N LYS A 59 15.09 -3.97 1.94
CA LYS A 59 15.38 -5.38 1.69
C LYS A 59 14.85 -5.85 0.33
N LEU A 60 13.63 -5.49 -0.05
CA LEU A 60 13.08 -5.77 -1.38
C LEU A 60 13.89 -5.08 -2.48
N ASN A 61 14.35 -3.85 -2.26
CA ASN A 61 15.23 -3.15 -3.20
C ASN A 61 16.53 -3.95 -3.46
N SER A 62 17.12 -4.55 -2.42
CA SER A 62 18.34 -5.36 -2.60
C SER A 62 18.12 -6.62 -3.44
N PHE A 63 16.87 -7.03 -3.64
CA PHE A 63 16.47 -8.12 -4.53
C PHE A 63 15.99 -7.66 -5.92
N GLY A 64 16.12 -6.38 -6.24
CA GLY A 64 15.77 -5.84 -7.55
C GLY A 64 14.29 -5.45 -7.69
N PHE A 65 13.59 -5.18 -6.60
CA PHE A 65 12.22 -4.67 -6.66
C PHE A 65 12.16 -3.18 -6.34
N HIS A 66 11.41 -2.42 -7.09
CA HIS A 66 10.90 -1.14 -6.62
C HIS A 66 9.86 -1.38 -5.53
N VAL A 67 9.74 -0.44 -4.59
CA VAL A 67 8.70 -0.51 -3.55
C VAL A 67 7.96 0.82 -3.51
N VAL A 68 6.64 0.72 -3.41
CA VAL A 68 5.72 1.86 -3.40
C VAL A 68 4.77 1.71 -2.22
N GLY A 69 4.49 2.80 -1.54
CA GLY A 69 3.48 2.81 -0.51
C GLY A 69 3.09 4.23 -0.09
N HIS A 70 1.89 4.37 0.42
CA HIS A 70 1.38 5.65 0.90
C HIS A 70 0.66 5.44 2.23
N ASN A 71 0.47 6.51 2.99
CA ASN A 71 -0.41 6.49 4.13
C ASN A 71 -1.86 6.45 3.67
N HIS A 72 -2.61 5.43 4.10
CA HIS A 72 -4.03 5.34 3.81
C HIS A 72 -4.80 6.51 4.42
N LEU A 73 -5.93 6.85 3.83
CA LEU A 73 -6.81 7.90 4.35
C LEU A 73 -7.06 7.72 5.85
N GLY A 74 -6.95 8.79 6.63
CA GLY A 74 -7.02 8.76 8.09
C GLY A 74 -5.72 8.36 8.80
N HIS A 75 -4.61 8.14 8.08
CA HIS A 75 -3.34 7.69 8.66
C HIS A 75 -2.17 8.58 8.26
N GLY A 76 -1.19 8.67 9.16
CA GLY A 76 0.05 9.43 8.93
C GLY A 76 -0.22 10.87 8.48
N ASN A 77 0.32 11.26 7.33
CA ASN A 77 0.10 12.58 6.73
C ASN A 77 -1.16 12.68 5.84
N ASN A 78 -1.92 11.58 5.65
CA ASN A 78 -3.15 11.54 4.86
C ASN A 78 -4.40 11.53 5.77
N LYS A 79 -4.51 12.50 6.70
CA LYS A 79 -5.55 12.59 7.73
C LYS A 79 -6.38 13.88 7.68
N GLU A 80 -6.75 14.30 6.50
CA GLU A 80 -7.55 15.53 6.26
C GLU A 80 -8.87 15.55 7.04
N ASN A 81 -9.47 14.38 7.29
CA ASN A 81 -10.73 14.24 8.01
C ASN A 81 -10.55 13.85 9.49
N GLY A 82 -9.32 13.86 10.00
CA GLY A 82 -8.97 13.40 11.34
C GLY A 82 -8.28 12.02 11.34
N GLU A 83 -7.64 11.71 12.46
CA GLU A 83 -6.92 10.45 12.64
C GLU A 83 -7.89 9.27 12.75
N GLY A 84 -7.63 8.20 12.00
CA GLY A 84 -8.49 7.01 11.94
C GLY A 84 -9.79 7.17 11.16
N VAL A 85 -10.05 8.36 10.60
CA VAL A 85 -11.31 8.66 9.89
C VAL A 85 -11.16 8.49 8.38
N PHE A 86 -11.91 7.57 7.81
CA PHE A 86 -11.91 7.30 6.35
C PHE A 86 -12.79 8.26 5.52
N ALA A 87 -13.31 9.35 6.06
CA ALA A 87 -14.21 10.28 5.37
C ALA A 87 -15.60 9.72 5.00
N GLY A 88 -16.54 9.79 5.92
CA GLY A 88 -17.99 9.64 5.68
C GLY A 88 -18.42 8.34 4.99
N SER A 89 -19.54 8.41 4.29
CA SER A 89 -20.27 7.23 3.80
C SER A 89 -19.57 6.38 2.72
N LYS A 90 -18.46 6.81 2.15
CA LYS A 90 -17.72 6.09 1.10
C LYS A 90 -16.23 5.93 1.43
N GLY A 91 -15.86 6.02 2.71
CA GLY A 91 -14.48 6.02 3.14
C GLY A 91 -13.68 4.82 2.70
N TRP A 92 -14.23 3.61 2.86
CA TRP A 92 -13.57 2.39 2.39
C TRP A 92 -13.31 2.38 0.88
N LYS A 93 -14.30 2.83 0.10
CA LYS A 93 -14.12 2.94 -1.35
C LYS A 93 -12.99 3.91 -1.70
N LYS A 94 -12.91 5.07 -1.03
CA LYS A 94 -11.85 6.05 -1.26
C LYS A 94 -10.47 5.48 -0.95
N VAL A 95 -10.31 4.75 0.15
CA VAL A 95 -9.04 4.07 0.49
C VAL A 95 -8.62 3.09 -0.60
N CYS A 96 -9.57 2.30 -1.11
CA CYS A 96 -9.29 1.37 -2.23
C CYS A 96 -9.02 2.11 -3.54
N ASP A 97 -9.68 3.23 -3.79
CA ASP A 97 -9.43 4.07 -4.98
C ASP A 97 -8.01 4.65 -4.94
N GLU A 98 -7.56 5.18 -3.81
CA GLU A 98 -6.17 5.65 -3.64
C GLU A 98 -5.16 4.55 -3.98
N ALA A 99 -5.34 3.34 -3.45
CA ALA A 99 -4.45 2.21 -3.76
C ALA A 99 -4.41 1.88 -5.26
N CYS A 100 -5.57 1.92 -5.93
CA CYS A 100 -5.66 1.64 -7.37
C CYS A 100 -5.03 2.74 -8.22
N GLU A 101 -5.23 4.01 -7.87
CA GLU A 101 -4.65 5.14 -8.61
C GLU A 101 -3.13 5.19 -8.47
N VAL A 102 -2.61 4.87 -7.27
CA VAL A 102 -1.15 4.71 -7.08
C VAL A 102 -0.62 3.58 -7.97
N ASN A 103 -1.28 2.42 -8.02
CA ASN A 103 -0.86 1.35 -8.93
C ASN A 103 -0.92 1.79 -10.40
N LYS A 104 -2.00 2.46 -10.79
CA LYS A 104 -2.16 2.96 -12.16
C LYS A 104 -1.03 3.92 -12.54
N TYR A 105 -0.68 4.88 -11.66
CA TYR A 105 0.41 5.82 -11.89
C TYR A 105 1.73 5.11 -12.20
N PHE A 106 2.10 4.13 -11.38
CA PHE A 106 3.35 3.38 -11.59
C PHE A 106 3.26 2.39 -12.77
N PHE A 107 2.07 1.86 -13.07
CA PHE A 107 1.86 1.06 -14.26
C PHE A 107 2.07 1.89 -15.54
N ASP A 108 1.59 3.13 -15.56
CA ASP A 108 1.78 4.03 -16.71
C ASP A 108 3.27 4.38 -16.91
N LEU A 109 4.08 4.43 -15.84
CA LEU A 109 5.53 4.63 -15.90
C LEU A 109 6.32 3.34 -16.26
N TYR A 110 5.83 2.18 -15.84
CA TYR A 110 6.51 0.89 -15.96
C TYR A 110 5.54 -0.21 -16.42
N PRO A 111 4.98 -0.12 -17.64
CA PRO A 111 3.87 -0.98 -18.08
C PRO A 111 4.23 -2.47 -18.18
N GLU A 112 5.50 -2.78 -18.50
CA GLU A 112 5.99 -4.16 -18.63
C GLU A 112 6.44 -4.78 -17.30
N ILE A 113 6.55 -3.97 -16.24
CA ILE A 113 7.07 -4.43 -14.96
C ILE A 113 5.93 -5.01 -14.11
N PRO A 114 6.06 -6.26 -13.60
CA PRO A 114 5.00 -6.90 -12.84
C PRO A 114 4.77 -6.24 -11.49
N ALA A 115 3.49 -6.16 -11.08
CA ALA A 115 3.04 -5.66 -9.79
C ALA A 115 2.90 -6.80 -8.78
N TYR A 116 3.35 -6.56 -7.56
CA TYR A 116 3.15 -7.40 -6.39
C TYR A 116 2.50 -6.58 -5.30
N LEU A 117 1.52 -7.14 -4.61
CA LEU A 117 0.86 -6.46 -3.49
C LEU A 117 1.26 -7.12 -2.17
N PHE A 118 1.59 -6.30 -1.20
CA PHE A 118 1.77 -6.72 0.18
C PHE A 118 0.77 -5.98 1.06
N GLY A 119 -0.06 -6.71 1.81
CA GLY A 119 -1.03 -6.15 2.72
C GLY A 119 -0.90 -6.72 4.12
N HIS A 120 -0.85 -5.84 5.13
CA HIS A 120 -0.85 -6.22 6.53
C HIS A 120 -2.14 -5.81 7.22
N SER A 121 -2.80 -6.71 7.93
CA SER A 121 -4.02 -6.45 8.72
C SER A 121 -5.08 -5.72 7.87
N MET A 122 -5.46 -4.49 8.19
CA MET A 122 -6.36 -3.67 7.39
C MET A 122 -5.89 -3.56 5.93
N GLY A 123 -4.58 -3.42 5.69
CA GLY A 123 -3.98 -3.38 4.36
C GLY A 123 -4.21 -4.66 3.55
N ALA A 124 -4.37 -5.82 4.22
CA ALA A 124 -4.74 -7.06 3.54
C ALA A 124 -6.17 -6.99 2.97
N PHE A 125 -7.10 -6.36 3.69
CA PHE A 125 -8.46 -6.15 3.19
C PHE A 125 -8.51 -5.12 2.06
N ILE A 126 -7.69 -4.06 2.13
CA ILE A 126 -7.52 -3.09 1.04
C ILE A 126 -6.99 -3.81 -0.21
N THR A 127 -5.96 -4.63 -0.05
CA THR A 127 -5.39 -5.47 -1.12
C THR A 127 -6.47 -6.31 -1.79
N ILE A 128 -7.21 -7.10 -1.00
CA ILE A 128 -8.28 -7.98 -1.52
C ILE A 128 -9.37 -7.18 -2.24
N SER A 129 -9.79 -6.05 -1.67
CA SER A 129 -10.84 -5.19 -2.25
C SER A 129 -10.42 -4.53 -3.56
N SER A 130 -9.12 -4.37 -3.78
CA SER A 130 -8.56 -3.69 -4.95
C SER A 130 -8.14 -4.62 -6.08
N LEU A 131 -8.02 -5.94 -5.84
CA LEU A 131 -7.41 -6.93 -6.75
C LEU A 131 -7.83 -6.80 -8.22
N ARG A 132 -9.14 -6.66 -8.47
CA ARG A 132 -9.71 -6.62 -9.82
C ARG A 132 -9.33 -5.38 -10.62
N ARG A 133 -8.81 -4.36 -9.95
CA ARG A 133 -8.49 -3.04 -10.52
C ARG A 133 -6.98 -2.83 -10.68
N ILE A 134 -6.17 -3.70 -10.09
CA ILE A 134 -4.70 -3.60 -10.16
C ILE A 134 -4.21 -4.09 -11.52
N LYS A 135 -3.39 -3.27 -12.16
CA LYS A 135 -2.78 -3.57 -13.45
C LYS A 135 -1.52 -4.42 -13.28
N ASN A 136 -1.30 -5.33 -14.24
CA ASN A 136 -0.13 -6.21 -14.32
C ASN A 136 0.19 -6.97 -13.02
N LEU A 137 -0.85 -7.39 -12.27
CA LEU A 137 -0.71 -8.10 -10.99
C LEU A 137 -0.15 -9.51 -11.20
N LYS A 138 0.97 -9.82 -10.53
CA LYS A 138 1.64 -11.12 -10.59
C LYS A 138 1.53 -11.92 -9.30
N GLY A 139 1.45 -11.26 -8.16
CA GLY A 139 1.35 -11.95 -6.87
C GLY A 139 0.85 -11.07 -5.73
N ILE A 140 0.34 -11.71 -4.69
CA ILE A 140 -0.13 -11.06 -3.46
C ILE A 140 0.47 -11.75 -2.23
N PHE A 141 0.76 -10.96 -1.20
CA PHE A 141 1.25 -11.40 0.10
C PHE A 141 0.38 -10.76 1.18
N LEU A 142 -0.27 -11.56 1.98
CA LEU A 142 -1.18 -11.10 3.03
C LEU A 142 -0.69 -11.59 4.38
N THR A 143 -0.63 -10.68 5.36
CA THR A 143 -0.24 -11.00 6.72
C THR A 143 -1.22 -10.38 7.73
N GLY A 144 -1.34 -10.99 8.90
CA GLY A 144 -2.20 -10.47 9.97
C GLY A 144 -3.68 -10.38 9.57
N THR A 145 -4.12 -11.18 8.61
CA THR A 145 -5.51 -11.24 8.16
C THR A 145 -6.18 -12.53 8.59
N PHE A 146 -7.49 -12.47 8.76
CA PHE A 146 -8.33 -13.65 9.01
C PHE A 146 -9.65 -13.48 8.25
N LEU A 147 -10.27 -14.60 7.92
CA LEU A 147 -11.63 -14.60 7.41
C LEU A 147 -12.58 -14.79 8.60
N PRO A 148 -13.33 -13.76 9.01
CA PRO A 148 -14.26 -13.89 10.11
C PRO A 148 -15.34 -14.94 9.77
N SER A 149 -15.67 -15.80 10.74
CA SER A 149 -16.80 -16.69 10.62
C SER A 149 -18.12 -15.90 10.52
N LYS A 150 -19.19 -16.52 10.04
CA LYS A 150 -20.53 -15.89 9.96
C LYS A 150 -20.98 -15.33 11.31
N GLY A 151 -20.67 -16.04 12.42
CA GLY A 151 -21.00 -15.60 13.79
C GLY A 151 -20.19 -14.36 14.21
N GLN A 152 -18.88 -14.32 13.91
CA GLN A 152 -18.05 -13.15 14.18
C GLN A 152 -18.49 -11.93 13.37
N MET A 153 -18.85 -12.12 12.09
CA MET A 153 -19.41 -11.04 11.27
C MET A 153 -20.73 -10.51 11.82
N PHE A 154 -21.60 -11.39 12.30
CA PHE A 154 -22.87 -10.99 12.92
C PHE A 154 -22.63 -10.18 14.21
N PHE A 155 -21.75 -10.65 15.08
CA PHE A 155 -21.37 -9.95 16.31
C PHE A 155 -20.72 -8.58 16.03
N MET A 156 -19.83 -8.48 15.05
CA MET A 156 -19.26 -7.20 14.64
C MET A 156 -20.32 -6.21 14.12
N LYS A 157 -21.32 -6.69 13.39
CA LYS A 157 -22.46 -5.84 12.96
C LYS A 157 -23.27 -5.31 14.13
N ILE A 158 -23.50 -6.14 15.16
CA ILE A 158 -24.20 -5.71 16.38
C ILE A 158 -23.40 -4.62 17.10
N LEU A 159 -22.08 -4.79 17.28
CA LEU A 159 -21.22 -3.79 17.91
C LEU A 159 -21.26 -2.45 17.15
N LEU A 160 -21.13 -2.48 15.83
CA LEU A 160 -21.23 -1.28 14.98
C LEU A 160 -22.60 -0.61 15.01
N TYR A 161 -23.65 -1.36 15.28
CA TYR A 161 -25.00 -0.81 15.47
C TYR A 161 -25.14 -0.12 16.82
N LEU A 162 -24.58 -0.70 17.88
CA LEU A 162 -24.61 -0.14 19.24
C LEU A 162 -23.76 1.13 19.40
N GLU A 163 -22.69 1.29 18.62
CA GLU A 163 -21.90 2.54 18.58
C GLU A 163 -22.64 3.74 17.97
N LYS A 164 -23.76 3.49 17.29
CA LYS A 164 -24.57 4.55 16.63
C LYS A 164 -25.75 5.03 17.49
N ILE A 165 -25.94 4.47 18.68
CA ILE A 165 -26.95 4.84 19.65
C ILE A 165 -26.30 5.66 20.77
#